data_52884e6ff7d3892bce0d49201f32ad5b
#
_entry.id   52884e6ff7d3892bce0d49201f32ad5b
#
_cell.length_a   1.000
_cell.length_b   1.000
_cell.length_c   1.000
_cell.angle_alpha   90.00
_cell.angle_beta   90.00
_cell.angle_gamma   90.00
#
_symmetry.space_group_name_H-M   'P 1'
#
loop_
_entity.id
_entity.type
_entity.pdbx_description
1 polymer ?
#
loop_
_entity_poly.entity_id
_entity_poly.type
_entity_poly.pdbx_seq_one_letter_code
_entity_poly.pdbx_strand_id
1 'polypeptide(L)'
;MSLSYESSGVFYHQLDAFKRACQKAAKETASALTAHGYREPATTRGESAYLMEANDHFLAHVEEGLGSKNLVADAVYAKSKRCFYREIGIDTVATMVNDLITCGALPISVAMHAAVGDSKWFADDLRSNDLVAGFAEGCRLAGAVWGGGETPTLKGIVNSDTIVLAGSAVGKIAPKTNRIDGELRDGDSIIFLASSGVQTNGLTLCRKIADQLPDGYATKLPDGRTFGEALLAPSLIYVSFVRECQRRGLKLNYLTHVTGHGWRKLMRPEEPFVYEITHTRPVPELFRFLRTAGPIELKEMYATFNMGVGFAAYVSPAVETEVLMVAKAAGYDAWLAGHVRKQGNRKAVVVPTLGIEFEGDTLQLR
;
A
#
# COMPACT_ATOMS: atom_id res chain seq x y z
N MET A 1 -0.32 -6.65 -28.78
CA MET A 1 -1.36 -5.88 -28.08
C MET A 1 -0.75 -5.34 -26.80
N SER A 2 -1.02 -4.08 -26.45
CA SER A 2 -0.58 -3.50 -25.17
C SER A 2 -1.23 -4.24 -24.00
N LEU A 3 -0.47 -4.58 -22.97
CA LEU A 3 -1.00 -5.16 -21.76
C LEU A 3 -1.59 -4.07 -20.86
N SER A 4 -2.73 -4.35 -20.21
CA SER A 4 -3.35 -3.50 -19.21
C SER A 4 -3.74 -4.32 -17.98
N TYR A 5 -4.08 -3.62 -16.88
CA TYR A 5 -4.53 -4.31 -15.67
C TYR A 5 -5.87 -5.04 -15.88
N GLU A 6 -6.78 -4.45 -16.68
CA GLU A 6 -8.03 -5.10 -17.08
C GLU A 6 -7.79 -6.36 -17.91
N SER A 7 -6.83 -6.33 -18.86
CA SER A 7 -6.48 -7.51 -19.64
C SER A 7 -5.92 -8.65 -18.78
N SER A 8 -5.49 -8.38 -17.55
CA SER A 8 -5.04 -9.37 -16.57
C SER A 8 -6.15 -9.87 -15.63
N GLY A 9 -7.41 -9.45 -15.86
CA GLY A 9 -8.59 -9.95 -15.13
C GLY A 9 -9.00 -9.10 -13.93
N VAL A 10 -8.45 -7.89 -13.76
CA VAL A 10 -8.81 -6.99 -12.65
C VAL A 10 -9.64 -5.82 -13.16
N PHE A 11 -10.93 -5.82 -12.85
CA PHE A 11 -11.91 -4.82 -13.29
C PHE A 11 -12.29 -3.90 -12.12
N TYR A 12 -11.62 -2.76 -12.00
CA TYR A 12 -11.83 -1.82 -10.89
C TYR A 12 -13.28 -1.36 -10.74
N HIS A 13 -14.00 -1.09 -11.84
CA HIS A 13 -15.39 -0.63 -11.78
C HIS A 13 -16.33 -1.62 -11.06
N GLN A 14 -16.11 -2.94 -11.23
CA GLN A 14 -16.89 -3.99 -10.54
C GLN A 14 -16.53 -4.03 -9.05
N LEU A 15 -15.23 -4.00 -8.73
CA LEU A 15 -14.74 -3.99 -7.35
C LEU A 15 -15.23 -2.76 -6.58
N ASP A 16 -15.17 -1.58 -7.20
CA ASP A 16 -15.56 -0.34 -6.55
C ASP A 16 -17.08 -0.24 -6.36
N ALA A 17 -17.88 -0.79 -7.29
CA ALA A 17 -19.33 -0.88 -7.12
C ALA A 17 -19.71 -1.77 -5.91
N PHE A 18 -19.05 -2.93 -5.76
CA PHE A 18 -19.25 -3.81 -4.61
C PHE A 18 -18.81 -3.14 -3.29
N LYS A 19 -17.65 -2.48 -3.28
CA LYS A 19 -17.15 -1.75 -2.11
C LYS A 19 -18.14 -0.65 -1.65
N ARG A 20 -18.69 0.14 -2.59
CA ARG A 20 -19.71 1.15 -2.24
C ARG A 20 -20.96 0.52 -1.64
N ALA A 21 -21.43 -0.61 -2.16
CA ALA A 21 -22.57 -1.33 -1.60
C ALA A 21 -22.26 -1.82 -0.16
N CYS A 22 -21.06 -2.38 0.07
CA CYS A 22 -20.61 -2.76 1.41
C CYS A 22 -20.58 -1.57 2.37
N GLN A 23 -20.01 -0.42 1.95
CA GLN A 23 -19.93 0.78 2.78
C GLN A 23 -21.34 1.30 3.17
N LYS A 24 -22.29 1.27 2.22
CA LYS A 24 -23.69 1.66 2.47
C LYS A 24 -24.32 0.78 3.54
N ALA A 25 -24.25 -0.54 3.38
CA ALA A 25 -24.81 -1.49 4.35
C ALA A 25 -24.09 -1.39 5.72
N ALA A 26 -22.76 -1.28 5.72
CA ALA A 26 -21.98 -1.17 6.94
C ALA A 26 -22.30 0.10 7.75
N LYS A 27 -22.69 1.20 7.09
CA LYS A 27 -23.08 2.45 7.75
C LYS A 27 -24.29 2.24 8.70
N GLU A 28 -25.20 1.34 8.35
CA GLU A 28 -26.38 1.03 9.16
C GLU A 28 -26.03 0.34 10.49
N THR A 29 -24.83 -0.26 10.59
CA THR A 29 -24.33 -0.93 11.79
C THR A 29 -23.58 0.01 12.75
N ALA A 30 -23.29 1.26 12.35
CA ALA A 30 -22.42 2.17 13.10
C ALA A 30 -22.95 2.53 14.49
N SER A 31 -24.27 2.52 14.68
CA SER A 31 -24.92 2.81 15.97
C SER A 31 -24.50 1.84 17.09
N ALA A 32 -24.06 0.62 16.74
CA ALA A 32 -23.57 -0.35 17.72
C ALA A 32 -22.34 0.15 18.51
N LEU A 33 -21.55 1.08 17.96
CA LEU A 33 -20.40 1.67 18.63
C LEU A 33 -20.76 2.39 19.93
N THR A 34 -21.95 2.99 19.99
CA THR A 34 -22.41 3.78 21.15
C THR A 34 -22.45 2.97 22.43
N ALA A 35 -22.85 1.70 22.35
CA ALA A 35 -22.88 0.79 23.50
C ALA A 35 -21.49 0.54 24.11
N HIS A 36 -20.42 0.81 23.32
CA HIS A 36 -19.04 0.62 23.73
C HIS A 36 -18.29 1.93 24.02
N GLY A 37 -19.02 3.07 24.07
CA GLY A 37 -18.43 4.39 24.32
C GLY A 37 -17.68 4.98 23.11
N TYR A 38 -17.94 4.48 21.91
CA TYR A 38 -17.36 4.98 20.65
C TYR A 38 -18.43 5.58 19.74
N ARG A 39 -17.99 6.37 18.77
CA ARG A 39 -18.81 6.85 17.65
C ARG A 39 -18.01 6.78 16.35
N GLU A 40 -18.72 6.72 15.23
CA GLU A 40 -18.12 6.78 13.90
C GLU A 40 -17.87 8.25 13.53
N PRO A 41 -16.61 8.66 13.22
CA PRO A 41 -16.32 9.99 12.66
C PRO A 41 -16.87 10.11 11.24
N ALA A 42 -17.33 11.31 10.85
CA ALA A 42 -17.99 11.53 9.56
C ALA A 42 -17.11 11.19 8.33
N THR A 43 -15.80 11.35 8.43
CA THR A 43 -14.84 11.20 7.31
C THR A 43 -14.08 9.88 7.30
N THR A 44 -14.48 8.87 8.10
CA THR A 44 -13.73 7.60 8.18
C THR A 44 -13.99 6.66 6.98
N ARG A 45 -15.22 6.64 6.44
CA ARG A 45 -15.56 5.72 5.35
C ARG A 45 -14.95 6.16 4.03
N GLY A 46 -14.37 5.20 3.30
CA GLY A 46 -13.62 5.46 2.07
C GLY A 46 -12.15 5.82 2.29
N GLU A 47 -11.70 5.98 3.56
CA GLU A 47 -10.27 6.06 3.90
C GLU A 47 -9.62 4.68 3.94
N SER A 48 -8.28 4.64 4.09
CA SER A 48 -7.51 3.38 4.18
C SER A 48 -7.78 2.63 5.47
N ALA A 49 -8.14 3.33 6.55
CA ALA A 49 -8.46 2.74 7.84
C ALA A 49 -9.82 3.23 8.36
N TYR A 50 -10.56 2.36 9.03
CA TYR A 50 -11.78 2.69 9.72
C TYR A 50 -11.47 3.21 11.11
N LEU A 51 -12.05 4.37 11.48
CA LEU A 51 -11.86 5.01 12.79
C LEU A 51 -13.06 4.82 13.68
N MET A 52 -12.79 4.60 14.97
CA MET A 52 -13.76 4.61 16.07
C MET A 52 -13.31 5.67 17.07
N GLU A 53 -14.13 6.70 17.28
CA GLU A 53 -13.82 7.84 18.14
C GLU A 53 -14.28 7.61 19.59
N ALA A 54 -13.33 7.63 20.54
CA ALA A 54 -13.56 7.72 21.97
C ALA A 54 -13.44 9.19 22.44
N ASN A 55 -13.58 9.43 23.74
CA ASN A 55 -13.48 10.78 24.31
C ASN A 55 -12.06 11.37 24.15
N ASP A 56 -11.02 10.58 24.39
CA ASP A 56 -9.62 11.03 24.47
C ASP A 56 -8.72 10.51 23.32
N HIS A 57 -9.21 9.55 22.53
CA HIS A 57 -8.44 8.93 21.44
C HIS A 57 -9.35 8.47 20.29
N PHE A 58 -8.71 7.99 19.19
CA PHE A 58 -9.37 7.14 18.21
C PHE A 58 -8.69 5.76 18.22
N LEU A 59 -9.49 4.71 18.03
CA LEU A 59 -9.00 3.43 17.54
C LEU A 59 -9.15 3.38 16.03
N ALA A 60 -8.19 2.76 15.37
CA ALA A 60 -8.22 2.50 13.94
C ALA A 60 -8.16 1.00 13.68
N HIS A 61 -8.87 0.55 12.66
CA HIS A 61 -8.89 -0.84 12.23
C HIS A 61 -8.72 -0.92 10.72
N VAL A 62 -7.90 -1.88 10.29
CA VAL A 62 -7.65 -2.21 8.89
C VAL A 62 -7.73 -3.72 8.71
N GLU A 63 -8.30 -4.16 7.60
CA GLU A 63 -8.21 -5.53 7.07
C GLU A 63 -7.64 -5.45 5.66
N GLU A 64 -6.53 -6.17 5.40
CA GLU A 64 -5.86 -6.17 4.11
C GLU A 64 -5.33 -7.54 3.74
N GLY A 65 -5.29 -7.82 2.43
CA GLY A 65 -4.70 -9.02 1.86
C GLY A 65 -3.40 -8.74 1.10
N LEU A 66 -2.47 -9.69 1.16
CA LEU A 66 -1.22 -9.62 0.40
C LEU A 66 -1.43 -9.60 -1.12
N GLY A 67 -2.53 -10.12 -1.60
CA GLY A 67 -2.74 -10.35 -3.03
C GLY A 67 -1.96 -11.57 -3.53
N SER A 68 -1.34 -11.48 -4.70
CA SER A 68 -0.72 -12.62 -5.40
C SER A 68 0.82 -12.60 -5.42
N LYS A 69 1.47 -11.85 -4.55
CA LYS A 69 2.95 -11.78 -4.50
C LYS A 69 3.59 -13.09 -4.08
N ASN A 70 2.94 -13.83 -3.18
CA ASN A 70 3.38 -15.17 -2.77
C ASN A 70 3.46 -16.16 -3.94
N LEU A 71 2.61 -16.03 -4.98
CA LEU A 71 2.69 -16.89 -6.17
C LEU A 71 4.00 -16.66 -6.96
N VAL A 72 4.56 -15.46 -6.91
CA VAL A 72 5.91 -15.20 -7.46
C VAL A 72 6.96 -15.91 -6.61
N ALA A 73 6.84 -15.85 -5.28
CA ALA A 73 7.74 -16.54 -4.36
C ALA A 73 7.69 -18.06 -4.56
N ASP A 74 6.49 -18.65 -4.69
CA ASP A 74 6.30 -20.07 -4.98
C ASP A 74 6.97 -20.48 -6.31
N ALA A 75 6.76 -19.69 -7.38
CA ALA A 75 7.34 -19.97 -8.69
C ALA A 75 8.88 -19.88 -8.67
N VAL A 76 9.45 -18.90 -7.98
CA VAL A 76 10.91 -18.77 -7.79
C VAL A 76 11.47 -19.92 -6.97
N TYR A 77 10.78 -20.27 -5.87
CA TYR A 77 11.17 -21.39 -5.01
C TYR A 77 11.15 -22.73 -5.73
N ALA A 78 10.10 -23.00 -6.49
CA ALA A 78 10.00 -24.22 -7.29
C ALA A 78 11.18 -24.41 -8.25
N LYS A 79 11.63 -23.34 -8.90
CA LYS A 79 12.69 -23.36 -9.93
C LYS A 79 14.11 -23.29 -9.34
N SER A 80 14.34 -22.45 -8.34
CA SER A 80 15.68 -22.13 -7.83
C SER A 80 15.98 -22.64 -6.42
N LYS A 81 14.97 -23.09 -5.69
CA LYS A 81 15.01 -23.42 -4.25
C LYS A 81 15.39 -22.24 -3.34
N ARG A 82 15.40 -21.00 -3.87
CA ARG A 82 15.56 -19.81 -3.02
C ARG A 82 14.20 -19.43 -2.43
N CYS A 83 14.13 -19.38 -1.11
CA CYS A 83 12.94 -18.99 -0.38
C CYS A 83 12.88 -17.47 -0.20
N PHE A 84 11.70 -16.88 -0.38
CA PHE A 84 11.41 -15.46 -0.18
C PHE A 84 10.20 -15.26 0.75
N TYR A 85 9.85 -16.27 1.53
CA TYR A 85 8.71 -16.17 2.43
C TYR A 85 8.98 -15.25 3.64
N ARG A 86 10.24 -14.94 3.95
CA ARG A 86 10.58 -13.89 4.89
C ARG A 86 10.12 -12.51 4.38
N GLU A 87 10.43 -12.20 3.13
CA GLU A 87 10.00 -10.97 2.46
C GLU A 87 8.47 -10.91 2.36
N ILE A 88 7.84 -12.03 2.03
CA ILE A 88 6.37 -12.18 1.97
C ILE A 88 5.73 -11.92 3.35
N GLY A 89 6.32 -12.38 4.43
CA GLY A 89 5.86 -12.10 5.80
C GLY A 89 5.91 -10.61 6.13
N ILE A 90 7.02 -9.93 5.78
CA ILE A 90 7.16 -8.46 5.93
C ILE A 90 6.11 -7.73 5.07
N ASP A 91 5.93 -8.14 3.82
CA ASP A 91 4.94 -7.56 2.91
C ASP A 91 3.53 -7.65 3.48
N THR A 92 3.17 -8.80 4.07
CA THR A 92 1.83 -9.01 4.66
C THR A 92 1.56 -8.02 5.79
N VAL A 93 2.53 -7.77 6.67
CA VAL A 93 2.41 -6.74 7.70
C VAL A 93 2.38 -5.34 7.11
N ALA A 94 3.24 -5.05 6.13
CA ALA A 94 3.34 -3.75 5.49
C ALA A 94 2.02 -3.28 4.85
N THR A 95 1.25 -4.19 4.23
CA THR A 95 -0.06 -3.84 3.64
C THR A 95 -1.00 -3.24 4.68
N MET A 96 -1.07 -3.83 5.85
CA MET A 96 -1.95 -3.40 6.93
C MET A 96 -1.47 -2.12 7.61
N VAL A 97 -0.21 -2.11 8.06
CA VAL A 97 0.27 -1.01 8.91
C VAL A 97 0.52 0.28 8.14
N ASN A 98 0.89 0.20 6.85
CA ASN A 98 1.04 1.39 6.02
C ASN A 98 -0.31 2.05 5.69
N ASP A 99 -1.37 1.28 5.54
CA ASP A 99 -2.73 1.81 5.39
C ASP A 99 -3.23 2.41 6.73
N LEU A 100 -2.94 1.74 7.84
CA LEU A 100 -3.32 2.18 9.18
C LEU A 100 -2.75 3.56 9.52
N ILE A 101 -1.47 3.81 9.22
CA ILE A 101 -0.81 5.09 9.56
C ILE A 101 -1.27 6.27 8.71
N THR A 102 -1.99 6.04 7.59
CA THR A 102 -2.47 7.14 6.75
C THR A 102 -3.45 8.06 7.48
N CYS A 103 -4.17 7.56 8.47
CA CYS A 103 -5.06 8.36 9.32
C CYS A 103 -4.38 8.88 10.61
N GLY A 104 -3.07 8.65 10.78
CA GLY A 104 -2.28 9.03 11.96
C GLY A 104 -2.29 7.99 13.08
N ALA A 105 -2.89 6.82 12.88
CA ALA A 105 -2.90 5.76 13.89
C ALA A 105 -1.55 5.03 13.93
N LEU A 106 -0.97 4.90 15.12
CA LEU A 106 0.19 4.03 15.32
C LEU A 106 -0.27 2.60 15.63
N PRO A 107 0.30 1.59 14.96
CA PRO A 107 -0.08 0.19 15.15
C PRO A 107 0.12 -0.28 16.59
N ILE A 108 -0.81 -1.08 17.11
CA ILE A 108 -0.74 -1.74 18.41
C ILE A 108 -0.61 -3.25 18.23
N SER A 109 -1.51 -3.83 17.44
CA SER A 109 -1.61 -5.28 17.25
C SER A 109 -1.89 -5.60 15.79
N VAL A 110 -1.29 -6.70 15.33
CA VAL A 110 -1.49 -7.27 14.00
C VAL A 110 -1.89 -8.74 14.17
N ALA A 111 -2.86 -9.19 13.38
CA ALA A 111 -3.25 -10.59 13.30
C ALA A 111 -3.02 -11.12 11.87
N MET A 112 -2.57 -12.37 11.74
CA MET A 112 -2.31 -13.02 10.46
C MET A 112 -3.43 -13.98 10.09
N HIS A 113 -3.91 -13.93 8.85
CA HIS A 113 -4.71 -14.98 8.23
C HIS A 113 -3.86 -15.71 7.20
N ALA A 114 -3.63 -17.01 7.41
CA ALA A 114 -2.76 -17.85 6.59
C ALA A 114 -3.52 -19.10 6.11
N ALA A 115 -4.28 -18.97 5.02
CA ALA A 115 -5.11 -20.05 4.49
C ALA A 115 -4.37 -20.86 3.41
N VAL A 116 -4.32 -22.17 3.58
CA VAL A 116 -3.68 -23.11 2.64
C VAL A 116 -4.68 -24.02 1.97
N GLY A 117 -4.36 -24.53 0.76
CA GLY A 117 -5.16 -25.54 0.09
C GLY A 117 -4.93 -26.97 0.62
N ASP A 118 -3.73 -27.22 1.14
CA ASP A 118 -3.32 -28.47 1.82
C ASP A 118 -2.41 -28.11 3.01
N SER A 119 -2.70 -28.68 4.19
CA SER A 119 -1.90 -28.45 5.42
C SER A 119 -0.45 -28.92 5.29
N LYS A 120 -0.10 -29.75 4.32
CA LYS A 120 1.27 -30.13 3.97
C LYS A 120 2.12 -28.92 3.57
N TRP A 121 1.51 -27.82 3.17
CA TRP A 121 2.23 -26.57 2.90
C TRP A 121 3.06 -26.15 4.12
N PHE A 122 2.50 -26.26 5.32
CA PHE A 122 3.18 -25.92 6.59
C PHE A 122 4.30 -26.91 6.97
N ALA A 123 4.35 -28.10 6.36
CA ALA A 123 5.41 -29.08 6.58
C ALA A 123 6.69 -28.77 5.76
N ASP A 124 6.68 -27.78 4.89
CA ASP A 124 7.90 -27.21 4.30
C ASP A 124 8.52 -26.24 5.30
N ASP A 125 9.44 -26.75 6.11
CA ASP A 125 10.07 -26.02 7.22
C ASP A 125 10.74 -24.71 6.76
N LEU A 126 11.30 -24.68 5.55
CA LEU A 126 11.96 -23.49 5.05
C LEU A 126 10.95 -22.37 4.77
N ARG A 127 9.86 -22.67 4.03
CA ARG A 127 8.83 -21.67 3.72
C ARG A 127 8.09 -21.20 4.97
N SER A 128 7.69 -22.14 5.83
CA SER A 128 6.91 -21.82 7.03
C SER A 128 7.74 -21.04 8.06
N ASN A 129 8.99 -21.43 8.33
CA ASN A 129 9.86 -20.70 9.26
C ASN A 129 10.21 -19.30 8.73
N ASP A 130 10.50 -19.16 7.43
CA ASP A 130 10.77 -17.86 6.82
C ASP A 130 9.54 -16.95 6.90
N LEU A 131 8.33 -17.46 6.61
CA LEU A 131 7.09 -16.69 6.75
C LEU A 131 6.90 -16.18 8.18
N VAL A 132 7.05 -17.06 9.17
CA VAL A 132 6.94 -16.71 10.60
C VAL A 132 7.98 -15.66 10.98
N ALA A 133 9.23 -15.85 10.59
CA ALA A 133 10.32 -14.91 10.88
C ALA A 133 10.07 -13.53 10.23
N GLY A 134 9.61 -13.52 8.97
CA GLY A 134 9.30 -12.29 8.23
C GLY A 134 8.10 -11.53 8.81
N PHE A 135 7.03 -12.23 9.17
CA PHE A 135 5.86 -11.61 9.79
C PHE A 135 6.22 -10.99 11.16
N ALA A 136 6.98 -11.73 12.00
CA ALA A 136 7.47 -11.22 13.28
C ALA A 136 8.39 -9.99 13.08
N GLU A 137 9.23 -9.99 12.03
CA GLU A 137 10.07 -8.85 11.70
C GLU A 137 9.24 -7.64 11.25
N GLY A 138 8.25 -7.84 10.39
CA GLY A 138 7.31 -6.80 9.99
C GLY A 138 6.62 -6.17 11.21
N CYS A 139 6.15 -6.97 12.17
CA CYS A 139 5.57 -6.47 13.42
C CYS A 139 6.58 -5.66 14.24
N ARG A 140 7.85 -6.09 14.34
CA ARG A 140 8.92 -5.33 15.03
C ARG A 140 9.20 -3.99 14.35
N LEU A 141 9.29 -3.97 13.03
CA LEU A 141 9.47 -2.73 12.25
C LEU A 141 8.30 -1.76 12.42
N ALA A 142 7.08 -2.28 12.51
CA ALA A 142 5.89 -1.51 12.79
C ALA A 142 5.78 -1.05 14.26
N GLY A 143 6.51 -1.70 15.18
CA GLY A 143 6.38 -1.48 16.62
C GLY A 143 5.04 -1.97 17.16
N ALA A 144 4.52 -3.05 16.58
CA ALA A 144 3.26 -3.69 16.95
C ALA A 144 3.49 -5.12 17.48
N VAL A 145 2.57 -5.59 18.32
CA VAL A 145 2.57 -7.00 18.71
C VAL A 145 1.91 -7.86 17.63
N TRP A 146 2.43 -9.05 17.40
CA TRP A 146 1.70 -10.10 16.69
C TRP A 146 0.70 -10.71 17.68
N GLY A 147 -0.56 -10.28 17.61
CA GLY A 147 -1.57 -10.57 18.65
C GLY A 147 -2.36 -11.86 18.41
N GLY A 148 -2.22 -12.48 17.23
CA GLY A 148 -2.96 -13.70 16.91
C GLY A 148 -3.07 -13.96 15.42
N GLY A 149 -3.98 -14.86 15.05
CA GLY A 149 -4.23 -15.19 13.65
C GLY A 149 -5.11 -16.42 13.48
N GLU A 150 -5.29 -16.83 12.22
CA GLU A 150 -6.05 -18.00 11.81
C GLU A 150 -5.31 -18.73 10.70
N THR A 151 -5.27 -20.07 10.74
CA THR A 151 -4.55 -20.93 9.79
C THR A 151 -5.44 -22.01 9.20
N PRO A 152 -6.49 -21.67 8.43
CA PRO A 152 -7.43 -22.65 7.90
C PRO A 152 -6.86 -23.43 6.72
N THR A 153 -7.25 -24.70 6.61
CA THR A 153 -7.05 -25.51 5.40
C THR A 153 -8.31 -25.46 4.53
N LEU A 154 -8.23 -24.77 3.39
CA LEU A 154 -9.36 -24.48 2.50
C LEU A 154 -9.25 -25.29 1.19
N LYS A 155 -9.34 -26.62 1.30
CA LYS A 155 -9.26 -27.55 0.17
C LYS A 155 -10.35 -27.24 -0.87
N GLY A 156 -9.94 -27.07 -2.12
CA GLY A 156 -10.87 -26.77 -3.24
C GLY A 156 -11.18 -25.27 -3.40
N ILE A 157 -10.75 -24.43 -2.46
CA ILE A 157 -10.85 -22.96 -2.55
C ILE A 157 -9.46 -22.37 -2.83
N VAL A 158 -8.44 -22.83 -2.09
CA VAL A 158 -7.04 -22.46 -2.29
C VAL A 158 -6.31 -23.60 -3.00
N ASN A 159 -5.41 -23.31 -3.92
CA ASN A 159 -4.58 -24.33 -4.57
C ASN A 159 -3.69 -25.04 -3.53
N SER A 160 -3.45 -26.34 -3.71
CA SER A 160 -2.78 -27.19 -2.73
C SER A 160 -1.33 -26.81 -2.41
N ASP A 161 -0.66 -26.14 -3.34
CA ASP A 161 0.78 -25.81 -3.30
C ASP A 161 1.07 -24.36 -2.92
N THR A 162 0.04 -23.58 -2.61
CA THR A 162 0.17 -22.17 -2.25
C THR A 162 -0.63 -21.80 -0.98
N ILE A 163 -0.46 -20.55 -0.57
CA ILE A 163 -1.08 -19.95 0.61
C ILE A 163 -1.75 -18.63 0.24
N VAL A 164 -2.87 -18.30 0.86
CA VAL A 164 -3.48 -16.97 0.86
C VAL A 164 -3.12 -16.30 2.18
N LEU A 165 -2.51 -15.13 2.08
CA LEU A 165 -2.11 -14.31 3.24
C LEU A 165 -2.93 -13.03 3.28
N ALA A 166 -3.46 -12.75 4.45
CA ALA A 166 -4.21 -11.55 4.79
C ALA A 166 -4.02 -11.25 6.29
N GLY A 167 -4.70 -10.25 6.78
CA GLY A 167 -4.75 -10.00 8.20
C GLY A 167 -5.39 -8.67 8.55
N SER A 168 -5.49 -8.42 9.84
CA SER A 168 -6.01 -7.18 10.39
C SER A 168 -4.97 -6.48 11.26
N ALA A 169 -5.09 -5.16 11.34
CA ALA A 169 -4.30 -4.36 12.26
C ALA A 169 -5.21 -3.41 13.04
N VAL A 170 -4.89 -3.25 14.33
CA VAL A 170 -5.50 -2.25 15.20
C VAL A 170 -4.43 -1.25 15.60
N GLY A 171 -4.79 0.03 15.55
CA GLY A 171 -3.92 1.13 15.99
C GLY A 171 -4.66 2.17 16.79
N LYS A 172 -3.90 3.12 17.33
CA LYS A 172 -4.42 4.21 18.17
C LYS A 172 -3.90 5.56 17.69
N ILE A 173 -4.78 6.55 17.72
CA ILE A 173 -4.43 7.96 17.57
C ILE A 173 -4.60 8.62 18.94
N ALA A 174 -3.47 9.00 19.56
CA ALA A 174 -3.45 9.74 20.82
C ALA A 174 -2.19 10.62 20.86
N PRO A 175 -2.33 11.92 21.17
CA PRO A 175 -3.59 12.64 21.37
C PRO A 175 -4.44 12.72 20.09
N LYS A 176 -5.72 13.09 20.21
CA LYS A 176 -6.65 13.21 19.06
C LYS A 176 -6.16 14.18 17.99
N THR A 177 -5.31 15.15 18.33
CA THR A 177 -4.68 16.11 17.42
C THR A 177 -3.71 15.46 16.40
N ASN A 178 -3.29 14.21 16.64
CA ASN A 178 -2.49 13.45 15.70
C ASN A 178 -3.32 12.81 14.56
N ARG A 179 -4.65 12.98 14.58
CA ARG A 179 -5.51 12.52 13.48
C ARG A 179 -5.16 13.26 12.20
N ILE A 180 -5.06 12.49 11.13
CA ILE A 180 -4.82 12.99 9.77
C ILE A 180 -6.13 12.79 9.00
N ASP A 181 -6.78 13.90 8.62
CA ASP A 181 -8.16 13.89 8.08
C ASP A 181 -8.34 14.69 6.78
N GLY A 182 -7.23 15.12 6.16
CA GLY A 182 -7.28 15.72 4.83
C GLY A 182 -7.47 17.23 4.80
N GLU A 183 -7.06 17.95 5.84
CA GLU A 183 -7.08 19.42 5.86
C GLU A 183 -6.07 20.05 4.88
N LEU A 184 -6.23 19.75 3.59
CA LEU A 184 -5.35 20.27 2.54
C LEU A 184 -5.62 21.74 2.24
N ARG A 185 -4.57 22.44 1.83
CA ARG A 185 -4.63 23.86 1.42
C ARG A 185 -3.90 24.06 0.11
N ASP A 186 -4.28 25.11 -0.60
CA ASP A 186 -3.53 25.58 -1.76
C ASP A 186 -2.09 25.92 -1.36
N GLY A 187 -1.13 25.41 -2.11
CA GLY A 187 0.31 25.56 -1.84
C GLY A 187 0.92 24.50 -0.93
N ASP A 188 0.14 23.58 -0.35
CA ASP A 188 0.72 22.48 0.45
C ASP A 188 1.75 21.69 -0.37
N SER A 189 2.87 21.35 0.28
CA SER A 189 3.95 20.58 -0.30
C SER A 189 3.59 19.09 -0.35
N ILE A 190 3.94 18.42 -1.46
CA ILE A 190 3.80 16.98 -1.65
C ILE A 190 5.19 16.36 -1.52
N ILE A 191 5.41 15.62 -0.44
CA ILE A 191 6.67 14.90 -0.18
C ILE A 191 6.46 13.44 -0.54
N PHE A 192 7.30 12.91 -1.42
CA PHE A 192 7.35 11.50 -1.75
C PHE A 192 8.40 10.76 -0.94
N LEU A 193 8.07 9.54 -0.51
CA LEU A 193 9.00 8.56 0.06
C LEU A 193 9.13 7.39 -0.92
N ALA A 194 10.37 7.00 -1.21
CA ALA A 194 10.67 5.94 -2.15
C ALA A 194 10.04 4.60 -1.75
N SER A 195 9.72 3.77 -2.75
CA SER A 195 9.40 2.34 -2.57
C SER A 195 10.62 1.47 -2.81
N SER A 196 10.58 0.24 -2.32
CA SER A 196 11.60 -0.80 -2.58
C SER A 196 11.44 -1.51 -3.94
N GLY A 197 10.30 -1.30 -4.60
CA GLY A 197 9.88 -1.97 -5.83
C GLY A 197 8.38 -1.88 -6.00
N VAL A 198 7.75 -2.90 -6.58
CA VAL A 198 6.29 -2.95 -6.78
C VAL A 198 5.51 -3.04 -5.47
N GLN A 199 6.19 -3.40 -4.39
CA GLN A 199 5.58 -3.73 -3.10
C GLN A 199 4.56 -4.87 -3.28
N THR A 200 3.28 -4.64 -2.98
CA THR A 200 2.25 -5.69 -3.04
C THR A 200 1.22 -5.49 -4.17
N ASN A 201 1.47 -4.54 -5.09
CA ASN A 201 0.49 -4.18 -6.12
C ASN A 201 1.00 -4.41 -7.54
N GLY A 202 0.07 -4.68 -8.47
CA GLY A 202 0.39 -4.93 -9.86
C GLY A 202 0.94 -6.33 -10.16
N LEU A 203 1.00 -7.22 -9.18
CA LEU A 203 1.63 -8.56 -9.33
C LEU A 203 0.91 -9.44 -10.34
N THR A 204 -0.40 -9.32 -10.52
CA THR A 204 -1.13 -10.05 -11.56
C THR A 204 -0.60 -9.74 -12.96
N LEU A 205 -0.34 -8.46 -13.24
CA LEU A 205 0.26 -8.02 -14.50
C LEU A 205 1.72 -8.47 -14.62
N CYS A 206 2.52 -8.36 -13.53
CA CYS A 206 3.89 -8.85 -13.51
C CYS A 206 4.00 -10.34 -13.78
N ARG A 207 3.10 -11.15 -13.23
CA ARG A 207 3.02 -12.60 -13.47
C ARG A 207 2.72 -12.90 -14.94
N LYS A 208 1.76 -12.19 -15.53
CA LYS A 208 1.44 -12.32 -16.96
C LYS A 208 2.62 -11.96 -17.85
N ILE A 209 3.46 -10.98 -17.47
CA ILE A 209 4.69 -10.66 -18.17
C ILE A 209 5.71 -11.81 -18.03
N ALA A 210 5.87 -12.36 -16.82
CA ALA A 210 6.77 -13.49 -16.59
C ALA A 210 6.41 -14.70 -17.47
N ASP A 211 5.12 -14.98 -17.65
CA ASP A 211 4.63 -16.09 -18.48
C ASP A 211 4.98 -15.92 -19.97
N GLN A 212 5.27 -14.68 -20.42
CA GLN A 212 5.66 -14.36 -21.81
C GLN A 212 7.17 -14.34 -22.02
N LEU A 213 7.97 -14.34 -20.95
CA LEU A 213 9.43 -14.28 -21.03
C LEU A 213 10.02 -15.69 -21.16
N PRO A 214 11.04 -15.89 -22.02
CA PRO A 214 11.67 -17.22 -22.22
C PRO A 214 12.18 -17.84 -20.92
N ASP A 215 12.79 -17.02 -20.03
CA ASP A 215 13.31 -17.47 -18.74
C ASP A 215 12.35 -17.19 -17.56
N GLY A 216 11.17 -16.62 -17.83
CA GLY A 216 10.18 -16.25 -16.81
C GLY A 216 10.78 -15.36 -15.72
N TYR A 217 10.61 -15.74 -14.46
CA TYR A 217 11.17 -15.02 -13.32
C TYR A 217 12.71 -15.06 -13.22
N ALA A 218 13.38 -15.96 -13.95
CA ALA A 218 14.85 -16.01 -13.98
C ALA A 218 15.47 -15.02 -14.98
N THR A 219 14.65 -14.32 -15.78
CA THR A 219 15.12 -13.27 -16.70
C THR A 219 15.92 -12.22 -15.93
N LYS A 220 17.13 -11.92 -16.42
CA LYS A 220 18.03 -10.93 -15.79
C LYS A 220 17.62 -9.51 -16.16
N LEU A 221 17.59 -8.63 -15.15
CA LEU A 221 17.47 -7.19 -15.31
C LEU A 221 18.87 -6.57 -15.51
N PRO A 222 18.96 -5.36 -16.11
CA PRO A 222 20.21 -4.63 -16.26
C PRO A 222 21.00 -4.38 -14.97
N ASP A 223 20.32 -4.31 -13.81
CA ASP A 223 20.96 -4.16 -12.50
C ASP A 223 21.51 -5.48 -11.92
N GLY A 224 21.44 -6.58 -12.68
CA GLY A 224 21.97 -7.89 -12.33
C GLY A 224 21.02 -8.80 -11.52
N ARG A 225 19.94 -8.26 -10.96
CA ARG A 225 18.92 -9.09 -10.30
C ARG A 225 18.14 -9.91 -11.32
N THR A 226 17.52 -10.99 -10.89
CA THR A 226 16.48 -11.64 -11.69
C THR A 226 15.16 -10.86 -11.55
N PHE A 227 14.25 -11.05 -12.51
CA PHE A 227 12.91 -10.44 -12.46
C PHE A 227 12.17 -10.88 -11.19
N GLY A 228 12.25 -12.15 -10.82
CA GLY A 228 11.68 -12.66 -9.57
C GLY A 228 12.24 -11.97 -8.32
N GLU A 229 13.58 -11.84 -8.21
CA GLU A 229 14.23 -11.13 -7.10
C GLU A 229 13.80 -9.67 -7.01
N ALA A 230 13.67 -8.98 -8.13
CA ALA A 230 13.23 -7.59 -8.15
C ALA A 230 11.77 -7.43 -7.73
N LEU A 231 10.89 -8.37 -8.13
CA LEU A 231 9.48 -8.39 -7.70
C LEU A 231 9.31 -8.73 -6.20
N LEU A 232 10.22 -9.55 -5.66
CA LEU A 232 10.16 -10.04 -4.28
C LEU A 232 10.90 -9.14 -3.28
N ALA A 233 11.44 -7.99 -3.71
CA ALA A 233 11.95 -6.99 -2.77
C ALA A 233 10.85 -6.65 -1.74
N PRO A 234 11.16 -6.70 -0.41
CA PRO A 234 10.16 -6.51 0.63
C PRO A 234 9.66 -5.07 0.65
N SER A 235 8.40 -4.88 0.97
CA SER A 235 7.79 -3.56 1.13
C SER A 235 8.41 -2.79 2.28
N LEU A 236 8.56 -1.47 2.12
CA LEU A 236 8.96 -0.60 3.21
C LEU A 236 7.77 -0.39 4.16
N ILE A 237 8.05 -0.36 5.46
CA ILE A 237 7.09 -0.04 6.53
C ILE A 237 7.36 1.39 7.00
N TYR A 238 6.46 2.33 6.67
CA TYR A 238 6.65 3.77 6.91
C TYR A 238 6.22 4.25 8.32
N VAL A 239 5.93 3.34 9.24
CA VAL A 239 5.43 3.64 10.60
C VAL A 239 6.41 4.53 11.38
N SER A 240 7.72 4.28 11.29
CA SER A 240 8.73 5.07 12.00
C SER A 240 8.75 6.54 11.55
N PHE A 241 8.49 6.83 10.28
CA PHE A 241 8.36 8.19 9.75
C PHE A 241 7.19 8.93 10.40
N VAL A 242 5.98 8.34 10.38
CA VAL A 242 4.78 8.97 10.96
C VAL A 242 4.93 9.16 12.47
N ARG A 243 5.44 8.14 13.17
CA ARG A 243 5.72 8.21 14.62
C ARG A 243 6.65 9.36 14.97
N GLU A 244 7.74 9.53 14.21
CA GLU A 244 8.72 10.57 14.48
C GLU A 244 8.18 11.98 14.17
N CYS A 245 7.37 12.13 13.10
CA CYS A 245 6.65 13.38 12.82
C CYS A 245 5.73 13.75 14.00
N GLN A 246 4.94 12.80 14.49
CA GLN A 246 4.06 13.03 15.64
C GLN A 246 4.84 13.38 16.92
N ARG A 247 5.95 12.67 17.18
CA ARG A 247 6.81 12.96 18.36
C ARG A 247 7.38 14.37 18.33
N ARG A 248 7.64 14.92 17.16
CA ARG A 248 8.12 16.31 16.98
C ARG A 248 6.99 17.33 16.86
N GLY A 249 5.73 16.91 16.92
CA GLY A 249 4.57 17.80 16.75
C GLY A 249 4.41 18.35 15.34
N LEU A 250 4.99 17.68 14.31
CA LEU A 250 4.87 18.08 12.92
C LEU A 250 3.48 17.69 12.39
N LYS A 251 2.70 18.66 11.94
CA LYS A 251 1.38 18.41 11.36
C LYS A 251 1.52 17.86 9.95
N LEU A 252 0.98 16.65 9.74
CA LEU A 252 0.79 16.04 8.43
C LEU A 252 -0.67 16.29 8.01
N ASN A 253 -0.89 17.00 6.91
CA ASN A 253 -2.24 17.37 6.47
C ASN A 253 -2.98 16.19 5.83
N TYR A 254 -2.25 15.34 5.08
CA TYR A 254 -2.75 14.08 4.53
C TYR A 254 -1.60 13.10 4.28
N LEU A 255 -1.93 11.81 4.22
CA LEU A 255 -0.99 10.75 3.86
C LEU A 255 -1.63 9.79 2.85
N THR A 256 -0.84 9.32 1.90
CA THR A 256 -1.27 8.34 0.91
C THR A 256 -0.28 7.18 0.84
N HIS A 257 -0.73 5.96 1.10
CA HIS A 257 -0.01 4.74 0.75
C HIS A 257 -0.27 4.44 -0.74
N VAL A 258 0.76 4.55 -1.57
CA VAL A 258 0.66 4.41 -3.04
C VAL A 258 0.63 2.92 -3.41
N THR A 259 -0.57 2.37 -3.51
CA THR A 259 -0.86 0.96 -3.78
C THR A 259 -1.67 0.80 -5.07
N GLY A 260 -2.69 -0.05 -5.11
CA GLY A 260 -3.62 -0.15 -6.25
C GLY A 260 -4.14 1.21 -6.69
N HIS A 261 -4.48 1.37 -7.97
CA HIS A 261 -4.74 2.64 -8.65
C HIS A 261 -3.50 3.54 -8.87
N GLY A 262 -2.30 3.11 -8.46
CA GLY A 262 -1.06 3.83 -8.72
C GLY A 262 -1.08 5.29 -8.23
N TRP A 263 -0.58 6.21 -9.07
CA TRP A 263 -0.53 7.63 -8.73
C TRP A 263 -1.89 8.34 -8.75
N ARG A 264 -2.95 7.73 -9.29
CA ARG A 264 -4.33 8.25 -9.13
C ARG A 264 -4.70 8.37 -7.64
N LYS A 265 -4.14 7.50 -6.78
CA LYS A 265 -4.36 7.52 -5.33
C LYS A 265 -3.90 8.82 -4.65
N LEU A 266 -3.01 9.60 -5.29
CA LEU A 266 -2.58 10.90 -4.78
C LEU A 266 -3.74 11.90 -4.64
N MET A 267 -4.80 11.77 -5.45
CA MET A 267 -6.02 12.60 -5.36
C MET A 267 -7.14 11.95 -4.54
N ARG A 268 -6.78 11.07 -3.60
CA ARG A 268 -7.76 10.42 -2.70
C ARG A 268 -8.54 11.39 -1.79
N PRO A 269 -7.95 12.50 -1.28
CA PRO A 269 -8.71 13.48 -0.50
C PRO A 269 -9.99 13.89 -1.21
N GLU A 270 -11.05 14.18 -0.43
CA GLU A 270 -12.38 14.48 -0.98
C GLU A 270 -12.42 15.82 -1.69
N GLU A 271 -11.76 16.82 -1.10
CA GLU A 271 -11.68 18.17 -1.63
C GLU A 271 -11.08 18.23 -3.03
N PRO A 272 -11.65 19.04 -3.94
CA PRO A 272 -11.14 19.20 -5.31
C PRO A 272 -9.88 20.06 -5.33
N PHE A 273 -8.75 19.37 -5.48
CA PHE A 273 -7.44 19.96 -5.71
C PHE A 273 -6.76 19.33 -6.92
N VAL A 274 -5.82 20.05 -7.51
CA VAL A 274 -4.87 19.53 -8.49
C VAL A 274 -3.56 19.21 -7.75
N TYR A 275 -3.14 17.98 -7.86
CA TYR A 275 -1.89 17.48 -7.29
C TYR A 275 -0.82 17.54 -8.36
N GLU A 276 -0.06 18.65 -8.38
CA GLU A 276 0.93 18.95 -9.41
C GLU A 276 2.29 18.38 -9.01
N ILE A 277 2.76 17.34 -9.73
CA ILE A 277 4.04 16.67 -9.49
C ILE A 277 5.07 17.22 -10.48
N THR A 278 5.91 18.12 -10.02
CA THR A 278 6.93 18.80 -10.83
C THR A 278 8.30 18.14 -10.79
N HIS A 279 8.58 17.34 -9.76
CA HIS A 279 9.87 16.68 -9.56
C HIS A 279 9.67 15.17 -9.40
N THR A 280 10.09 14.44 -10.42
CA THR A 280 10.15 12.97 -10.40
C THR A 280 11.61 12.53 -10.34
N ARG A 281 11.88 11.44 -9.63
CA ARG A 281 13.19 10.78 -9.70
C ARG A 281 13.26 9.82 -10.87
N PRO A 282 14.48 9.40 -11.28
CA PRO A 282 14.63 8.36 -12.29
C PRO A 282 13.81 7.12 -11.91
N VAL A 283 13.03 6.63 -12.86
CA VAL A 283 12.18 5.44 -12.66
C VAL A 283 13.09 4.23 -12.39
N PRO A 284 12.86 3.48 -11.28
CA PRO A 284 13.65 2.28 -10.98
C PRO A 284 13.62 1.24 -12.10
N GLU A 285 14.73 0.48 -12.22
CA GLU A 285 14.97 -0.46 -13.33
C GLU A 285 13.81 -1.46 -13.53
N LEU A 286 13.27 -1.98 -12.44
CA LEU A 286 12.14 -2.92 -12.50
C LEU A 286 10.95 -2.34 -13.30
N PHE A 287 10.58 -1.07 -13.09
CA PHE A 287 9.45 -0.47 -13.82
C PHE A 287 9.78 -0.17 -15.28
N ARG A 288 11.03 0.18 -15.59
CA ARG A 288 11.50 0.30 -16.98
C ARG A 288 11.42 -1.04 -17.71
N PHE A 289 11.89 -2.10 -17.03
CA PHE A 289 11.78 -3.46 -17.54
C PHE A 289 10.32 -3.88 -17.77
N LEU A 290 9.43 -3.68 -16.78
CA LEU A 290 8.01 -4.00 -16.91
C LEU A 290 7.37 -3.31 -18.12
N ARG A 291 7.66 -2.01 -18.30
CA ARG A 291 7.14 -1.24 -19.42
C ARG A 291 7.56 -1.80 -20.77
N THR A 292 8.83 -2.19 -20.89
CA THR A 292 9.38 -2.70 -22.14
C THR A 292 8.94 -4.14 -22.42
N ALA A 293 9.01 -5.01 -21.42
CA ALA A 293 8.65 -6.42 -21.53
C ALA A 293 7.13 -6.65 -21.71
N GLY A 294 6.30 -5.80 -21.08
CA GLY A 294 4.84 -5.88 -21.15
C GLY A 294 4.18 -5.00 -22.23
N PRO A 295 4.90 -4.35 -23.14
CA PRO A 295 4.60 -3.15 -23.94
C PRO A 295 3.43 -2.31 -23.34
N ILE A 296 3.65 -1.83 -22.11
CA ILE A 296 2.64 -1.07 -21.36
C ILE A 296 2.79 0.42 -21.66
N GLU A 297 1.68 1.09 -21.92
CA GLU A 297 1.63 2.54 -22.10
C GLU A 297 2.10 3.27 -20.83
N LEU A 298 2.81 4.42 -21.00
CA LEU A 298 3.39 5.14 -19.87
C LEU A 298 2.32 5.56 -18.86
N LYS A 299 1.20 6.09 -19.33
CA LYS A 299 0.07 6.50 -18.47
C LYS A 299 -0.49 5.32 -17.67
N GLU A 300 -0.60 4.13 -18.30
CA GLU A 300 -1.07 2.91 -17.63
C GLU A 300 -0.07 2.43 -16.55
N MET A 301 1.24 2.57 -16.78
CA MET A 301 2.26 2.28 -15.76
C MET A 301 2.01 3.10 -14.49
N TYR A 302 1.78 4.41 -14.62
CA TYR A 302 1.49 5.30 -13.48
C TYR A 302 0.08 5.10 -12.90
N ALA A 303 -0.86 4.60 -13.68
CA ALA A 303 -2.21 4.25 -13.21
C ALA A 303 -2.25 2.93 -12.42
N THR A 304 -1.26 2.05 -12.61
CA THR A 304 -1.23 0.71 -12.02
C THR A 304 -0.19 0.57 -10.91
N PHE A 305 1.04 1.08 -11.14
CA PHE A 305 2.18 0.89 -10.26
C PHE A 305 2.52 2.15 -9.45
N ASN A 306 3.25 1.95 -8.36
CA ASN A 306 3.78 3.03 -7.54
C ASN A 306 4.94 3.81 -8.20
N MET A 307 5.54 3.29 -9.25
CA MET A 307 6.62 3.88 -10.05
C MET A 307 7.83 4.36 -9.23
N GLY A 308 8.11 3.70 -8.11
CA GLY A 308 9.20 4.05 -7.20
C GLY A 308 8.79 4.94 -6.02
N VAL A 309 7.50 5.25 -5.87
CA VAL A 309 6.94 6.05 -4.77
C VAL A 309 5.99 5.20 -3.94
N GLY A 310 6.40 4.80 -2.74
CA GLY A 310 5.56 3.95 -1.88
C GLY A 310 4.62 4.74 -0.98
N PHE A 311 5.00 5.99 -0.61
CA PHE A 311 4.24 6.81 0.32
C PHE A 311 4.31 8.29 -0.07
N ALA A 312 3.24 9.04 0.16
CA ALA A 312 3.19 10.48 -0.04
C ALA A 312 2.67 11.17 1.21
N ALA A 313 3.33 12.25 1.62
CA ALA A 313 2.92 13.13 2.71
C ALA A 313 2.62 14.53 2.18
N TYR A 314 1.51 15.10 2.64
CA TYR A 314 1.06 16.44 2.28
C TYR A 314 1.21 17.31 3.52
N VAL A 315 1.98 18.39 3.41
CA VAL A 315 2.35 19.22 4.55
C VAL A 315 2.34 20.70 4.18
N SER A 316 2.18 21.57 5.19
CA SER A 316 2.42 22.99 4.99
C SER A 316 3.88 23.23 4.56
N PRO A 317 4.16 24.16 3.64
CA PRO A 317 5.51 24.53 3.26
C PRO A 317 6.40 24.94 4.48
N ALA A 318 5.78 25.45 5.54
CA ALA A 318 6.48 25.85 6.76
C ALA A 318 7.21 24.72 7.48
N VAL A 319 6.76 23.46 7.32
CA VAL A 319 7.35 22.28 7.99
C VAL A 319 8.02 21.32 7.00
N GLU A 320 8.00 21.62 5.71
CA GLU A 320 8.52 20.77 4.62
C GLU A 320 9.94 20.26 4.88
N THR A 321 10.86 21.19 5.16
CA THR A 321 12.28 20.85 5.39
C THR A 321 12.45 19.92 6.58
N GLU A 322 11.68 20.15 7.64
CA GLU A 322 11.78 19.34 8.86
C GLU A 322 11.20 17.93 8.63
N VAL A 323 10.10 17.81 7.89
CA VAL A 323 9.51 16.52 7.50
C VAL A 323 10.46 15.72 6.60
N LEU A 324 11.16 16.37 5.65
CA LEU A 324 12.20 15.74 4.84
C LEU A 324 13.37 15.23 5.69
N MET A 325 13.81 16.03 6.69
CA MET A 325 14.87 15.60 7.62
C MET A 325 14.43 14.39 8.46
N VAL A 326 13.17 14.38 8.92
CA VAL A 326 12.61 13.25 9.65
C VAL A 326 12.61 11.98 8.78
N ALA A 327 12.13 12.07 7.54
CA ALA A 327 12.12 10.93 6.62
C ALA A 327 13.54 10.37 6.41
N LYS A 328 14.52 11.25 6.18
CA LYS A 328 15.92 10.85 6.00
C LYS A 328 16.52 10.23 7.27
N ALA A 329 16.27 10.81 8.43
CA ALA A 329 16.75 10.28 9.71
C ALA A 329 16.13 8.90 10.05
N ALA A 330 14.89 8.65 9.60
CA ALA A 330 14.22 7.37 9.71
C ALA A 330 14.66 6.34 8.63
N GLY A 331 15.61 6.70 7.76
CA GLY A 331 16.20 5.81 6.76
C GLY A 331 15.45 5.77 5.43
N TYR A 332 14.49 6.66 5.20
CA TYR A 332 13.76 6.71 3.94
C TYR A 332 14.39 7.72 2.97
N ASP A 333 14.47 7.34 1.71
CA ASP A 333 14.74 8.27 0.63
C ASP A 333 13.48 9.08 0.34
N ALA A 334 13.54 10.40 0.54
CA ALA A 334 12.40 11.29 0.40
C ALA A 334 12.78 12.58 -0.32
N TRP A 335 11.81 13.19 -1.03
CA TRP A 335 12.02 14.45 -1.76
C TRP A 335 10.73 15.25 -1.88
N LEU A 336 10.85 16.57 -2.07
CA LEU A 336 9.77 17.42 -2.49
C LEU A 336 9.41 17.06 -3.94
N ALA A 337 8.19 16.57 -4.16
CA ALA A 337 7.72 16.11 -5.46
C ALA A 337 6.89 17.16 -6.19
N GLY A 338 6.20 18.04 -5.47
CA GLY A 338 5.31 19.02 -6.04
C GLY A 338 4.42 19.69 -5.00
N HIS A 339 3.29 20.22 -5.48
CA HIS A 339 2.40 20.99 -4.60
C HIS A 339 0.93 20.71 -4.91
N VAL A 340 0.11 20.90 -3.89
CA VAL A 340 -1.35 20.96 -4.03
C VAL A 340 -1.76 22.33 -4.57
N ARG A 341 -2.64 22.36 -5.58
CA ARG A 341 -3.10 23.58 -6.21
C ARG A 341 -4.62 23.66 -6.25
N LYS A 342 -5.19 24.78 -5.84
CA LYS A 342 -6.62 25.04 -5.98
C LYS A 342 -6.90 25.61 -7.38
N GLN A 343 -7.60 24.86 -8.21
CA GLN A 343 -8.02 25.26 -9.56
C GLN A 343 -9.53 25.11 -9.70
N GLY A 344 -10.28 26.00 -9.06
CA GLY A 344 -11.73 25.91 -9.00
C GLY A 344 -12.20 24.58 -8.41
N ASN A 345 -13.02 23.84 -9.15
CA ASN A 345 -13.52 22.51 -8.74
C ASN A 345 -12.78 21.36 -9.45
N ARG A 346 -11.65 21.62 -10.13
CA ARG A 346 -10.86 20.56 -10.77
C ARG A 346 -10.19 19.69 -9.73
N LYS A 347 -10.33 18.38 -9.90
CA LYS A 347 -9.63 17.35 -9.12
C LYS A 347 -8.80 16.51 -10.09
N ALA A 348 -7.48 16.57 -9.96
CA ALA A 348 -6.60 15.87 -10.89
C ALA A 348 -5.22 15.59 -10.28
N VAL A 349 -4.52 14.58 -10.81
CA VAL A 349 -3.07 14.42 -10.66
C VAL A 349 -2.43 14.83 -11.97
N VAL A 350 -1.53 15.80 -11.93
CA VAL A 350 -0.84 16.33 -13.12
C VAL A 350 0.66 16.16 -12.96
N VAL A 351 1.31 15.53 -13.95
CA VAL A 351 2.77 15.32 -14.00
C VAL A 351 3.29 15.97 -15.29
N PRO A 352 3.58 17.29 -15.30
CA PRO A 352 3.89 18.04 -16.52
C PRO A 352 5.11 17.48 -17.25
N THR A 353 6.15 17.07 -16.52
CA THR A 353 7.39 16.53 -17.09
C THR A 353 7.20 15.24 -17.87
N LEU A 354 6.10 14.53 -17.66
CA LEU A 354 5.77 13.26 -18.34
C LEU A 354 4.57 13.38 -19.28
N GLY A 355 3.89 14.52 -19.31
CA GLY A 355 2.65 14.72 -20.06
C GLY A 355 1.51 13.81 -19.57
N ILE A 356 1.49 13.48 -18.27
CA ILE A 356 0.47 12.61 -17.69
C ILE A 356 -0.51 13.44 -16.86
N GLU A 357 -1.80 13.21 -17.12
CA GLU A 357 -2.89 13.75 -16.32
C GLU A 357 -3.92 12.66 -16.01
N PHE A 358 -4.39 12.63 -14.76
CA PHE A 358 -5.50 11.80 -14.29
C PHE A 358 -6.56 12.71 -13.70
N GLU A 359 -7.74 12.75 -14.29
CA GLU A 359 -8.89 13.50 -13.76
C GLU A 359 -9.61 12.73 -12.65
N GLY A 360 -10.40 13.42 -11.84
CA GLY A 360 -11.02 12.91 -10.62
C GLY A 360 -11.96 11.73 -10.83
N ASP A 361 -12.60 11.62 -11.98
CA ASP A 361 -13.47 10.51 -12.37
C ASP A 361 -12.71 9.17 -12.55
N THR A 362 -11.39 9.22 -12.68
CA THR A 362 -10.54 8.02 -12.80
C THR A 362 -10.28 7.32 -11.47
N LEU A 363 -10.76 7.89 -10.35
CA LEU A 363 -10.63 7.31 -9.00
C LEU A 363 -11.97 7.40 -8.25
N GLN A 364 -12.75 6.33 -8.25
CA GLN A 364 -14.09 6.26 -7.65
C GLN A 364 -14.09 5.37 -6.40
N LEU A 365 -13.47 5.82 -5.30
CA LEU A 365 -13.35 5.07 -4.06
C LEU A 365 -14.48 5.31 -3.05
N ARG A 366 -15.33 6.31 -3.28
CA ARG A 366 -16.45 6.73 -2.41
C ARG A 366 -17.75 6.85 -3.17
#